data_7f9abd4c9e0e0c584eabf4ef29cbe8df
#
_entry.id   7f9abd4c9e0e0c584eabf4ef29cbe8df
#
_cell.length_a   1.000
_cell.length_b   1.000
_cell.length_c   1.000
_cell.angle_alpha   90.00
_cell.angle_beta   90.00
_cell.angle_gamma   90.00
#
_symmetry.space_group_name_H-M   'P 1'
#
loop_
_entity.id
_entity.type
_entity.pdbx_description
1 polymer ?
#
loop_
_entity_poly.entity_id
_entity_poly.type
_entity_poly.pdbx_seq_one_letter_code
_entity_poly.pdbx_strand_id
1 'polypeptide(L)'
;IPVLGHSKGGGMLNQLAEVLPGHIKAVINLDGIPNERGFSNQVDRSDIHALDGELKGWLDHRRRSAHVARRADSIEGLAERRRTMNPRLSVDWLKYLVTVGARHDKDGWRWKIDPTLRFGPSGAWRPQWAIPRLKGLRLPYLGIIGTVKEEMGWGTTPEEAFPILPTGAEFHALAETGHFVHIERPDDVADIVGDFLQRAL
;
A
#
# COMPACT_ATOMS: atom_id res chain seq x y z
N ILE A 1 8.34 -10.77 -16.05
CA ILE A 1 8.74 -11.08 -14.66
C ILE A 1 7.52 -11.11 -13.75
N PRO A 2 7.46 -11.97 -12.72
CA PRO A 2 6.49 -11.80 -11.63
C PRO A 2 6.86 -10.56 -10.80
N VAL A 3 5.85 -9.92 -10.22
CA VAL A 3 6.03 -8.74 -9.36
C VAL A 3 5.24 -8.89 -8.07
N LEU A 4 5.85 -8.49 -6.96
CA LEU A 4 5.23 -8.54 -5.63
C LEU A 4 5.24 -7.15 -5.00
N GLY A 5 4.13 -6.76 -4.41
CA GLY A 5 4.02 -5.47 -3.73
C GLY A 5 3.09 -5.51 -2.52
N HIS A 6 3.50 -4.81 -1.47
CA HIS A 6 2.75 -4.65 -0.24
C HIS A 6 2.02 -3.31 -0.19
N SER A 7 0.79 -3.31 0.29
CA SER A 7 0.02 -2.09 0.57
C SER A 7 -0.10 -1.20 -0.68
N LYS A 8 0.34 0.05 -0.60
CA LYS A 8 0.43 0.97 -1.74
C LYS A 8 1.20 0.37 -2.91
N GLY A 9 2.28 -0.40 -2.64
CA GLY A 9 3.04 -1.09 -3.67
C GLY A 9 2.19 -2.09 -4.44
N GLY A 10 1.33 -2.85 -3.76
CA GLY A 10 0.36 -3.75 -4.40
C GLY A 10 -0.58 -3.03 -5.36
N GLY A 11 -1.13 -1.90 -4.92
CA GLY A 11 -1.96 -1.06 -5.80
C GLY A 11 -1.18 -0.50 -7.00
N MET A 12 0.11 -0.12 -6.81
CA MET A 12 0.97 0.34 -7.93
C MET A 12 1.22 -0.76 -8.96
N LEU A 13 1.37 -2.01 -8.51
CA LEU A 13 1.59 -3.13 -9.41
C LEU A 13 0.38 -3.43 -10.31
N ASN A 14 -0.84 -3.22 -9.81
CA ASN A 14 -2.04 -3.36 -10.62
C ASN A 14 -1.99 -2.42 -11.84
N GLN A 15 -1.53 -1.18 -11.64
CA GLN A 15 -1.37 -0.20 -12.72
C GLN A 15 -0.19 -0.54 -13.63
N LEU A 16 0.92 -0.99 -13.04
CA LEU A 16 2.09 -1.39 -13.80
C LEU A 16 1.77 -2.56 -14.74
N ALA A 17 1.01 -3.54 -14.25
CA ALA A 17 0.58 -4.69 -15.05
C ALA A 17 -0.31 -4.28 -16.24
N GLU A 18 -1.12 -3.23 -16.08
CA GLU A 18 -1.96 -2.68 -17.15
C GLU A 18 -1.13 -1.96 -18.23
N VAL A 19 -0.11 -1.20 -17.82
CA VAL A 19 0.69 -0.40 -18.79
C VAL A 19 1.86 -1.18 -19.40
N LEU A 20 2.27 -2.30 -18.79
CA LEU A 20 3.37 -3.15 -19.26
C LEU A 20 2.96 -4.64 -19.36
N PRO A 21 1.85 -4.97 -20.05
CA PRO A 21 1.30 -6.33 -20.02
C PRO A 21 2.24 -7.40 -20.59
N GLY A 22 3.14 -7.03 -21.49
CA GLY A 22 4.14 -7.95 -22.06
C GLY A 22 5.31 -8.28 -21.13
N HIS A 23 5.57 -7.47 -20.10
CA HIS A 23 6.70 -7.60 -19.20
C HIS A 23 6.30 -8.24 -17.87
N ILE A 24 5.11 -7.96 -17.38
CA ILE A 24 4.59 -8.52 -16.13
C ILE A 24 3.93 -9.86 -16.42
N LYS A 25 4.40 -10.91 -15.76
CA LYS A 25 3.90 -12.29 -15.94
C LYS A 25 2.91 -12.72 -14.86
N ALA A 26 3.04 -12.17 -13.66
CA ALA A 26 2.15 -12.42 -12.54
C ALA A 26 2.21 -11.23 -11.56
N VAL A 27 1.11 -10.97 -10.86
CA VAL A 27 1.04 -9.97 -9.78
C VAL A 27 0.73 -10.66 -8.46
N ILE A 28 1.53 -10.34 -7.44
CA ILE A 28 1.29 -10.74 -6.05
C ILE A 28 1.05 -9.48 -5.24
N ASN A 29 -0.14 -9.35 -4.68
CA ASN A 29 -0.59 -8.20 -3.92
C ASN A 29 -0.77 -8.57 -2.44
N LEU A 30 0.11 -8.04 -1.60
CA LEU A 30 0.07 -8.23 -0.16
C LEU A 30 -0.63 -7.04 0.50
N ASP A 31 -1.85 -7.25 0.95
CA ASP A 31 -2.71 -6.31 1.68
C ASP A 31 -2.82 -4.90 1.05
N GLY A 32 -2.82 -4.88 -0.29
CA GLY A 32 -2.96 -3.67 -1.10
C GLY A 32 -4.21 -3.69 -2.02
N ILE A 33 -5.18 -4.57 -1.74
CA ILE A 33 -6.44 -4.67 -2.48
C ILE A 33 -7.38 -3.54 -2.02
N PRO A 34 -7.82 -2.66 -2.93
CA PRO A 34 -8.72 -1.56 -2.58
C PRO A 34 -10.11 -2.07 -2.17
N ASN A 35 -10.89 -1.23 -1.49
CA ASN A 35 -12.32 -1.46 -1.25
C ASN A 35 -13.14 -0.20 -1.50
N GLU A 36 -14.45 -0.35 -1.61
CA GLU A 36 -15.36 0.78 -1.85
C GLU A 36 -15.52 1.69 -0.64
N ARG A 37 -15.32 1.17 0.59
CA ARG A 37 -15.46 1.97 1.83
C ARG A 37 -14.42 3.09 1.93
N GLY A 38 -13.22 2.85 1.44
CA GLY A 38 -12.18 3.89 1.37
C GLY A 38 -12.58 5.10 0.53
N PHE A 39 -13.74 5.06 -0.10
CA PHE A 39 -14.26 6.03 -1.05
C PHE A 39 -15.46 6.78 -0.57
N SER A 40 -16.25 6.22 0.36
CA SER A 40 -17.47 6.85 0.87
C SER A 40 -17.22 8.19 1.56
N ASN A 41 -16.02 8.43 2.06
CA ASN A 41 -15.60 9.69 2.67
C ASN A 41 -14.91 10.64 1.68
N GLN A 42 -14.84 10.28 0.41
CA GLN A 42 -14.26 11.15 -0.59
C GLN A 42 -15.36 11.94 -1.29
N VAL A 43 -15.14 13.24 -1.38
CA VAL A 43 -15.97 14.19 -2.12
C VAL A 43 -16.35 13.58 -3.47
N ASP A 44 -17.61 13.71 -3.85
CA ASP A 44 -18.08 13.33 -5.19
C ASP A 44 -17.21 14.01 -6.23
N ARG A 45 -16.36 13.23 -6.88
CA ARG A 45 -15.33 13.70 -7.81
C ARG A 45 -15.81 13.80 -9.24
N SER A 46 -17.08 13.58 -9.47
CA SER A 46 -17.74 14.05 -10.67
C SER A 46 -17.91 15.58 -10.64
N ASP A 47 -17.86 16.19 -9.44
CA ASP A 47 -17.84 17.63 -9.29
C ASP A 47 -16.46 18.20 -9.64
N ILE A 48 -16.37 18.95 -10.71
CA ILE A 48 -15.17 19.62 -11.21
C ILE A 48 -14.61 20.61 -10.17
N HIS A 49 -15.46 21.23 -9.36
CA HIS A 49 -15.06 22.16 -8.30
C HIS A 49 -14.35 21.45 -7.13
N ALA A 50 -14.75 20.22 -6.83
CA ALA A 50 -14.04 19.40 -5.86
C ALA A 50 -12.61 19.07 -6.33
N LEU A 51 -12.43 18.80 -7.62
CA LEU A 51 -11.10 18.56 -8.21
C LEU A 51 -10.18 19.79 -8.08
N ASP A 52 -10.73 20.99 -8.32
CA ASP A 52 -9.98 22.25 -8.20
C ASP A 52 -9.49 22.46 -6.75
N GLY A 53 -10.35 22.22 -5.77
CA GLY A 53 -10.02 22.30 -4.35
C GLY A 53 -8.92 21.31 -3.93
N GLU A 54 -9.00 20.09 -4.45
CA GLU A 54 -8.00 19.05 -4.19
C GLU A 54 -6.64 19.40 -4.82
N LEU A 55 -6.62 19.85 -6.07
CA LEU A 55 -5.42 20.26 -6.76
C LEU A 55 -4.77 21.46 -6.08
N LYS A 56 -5.57 22.46 -5.70
CA LYS A 56 -5.10 23.61 -4.92
C LYS A 56 -4.48 23.17 -3.58
N GLY A 57 -5.17 22.32 -2.83
CA GLY A 57 -4.67 21.78 -1.56
C GLY A 57 -3.36 21.00 -1.70
N TRP A 58 -3.21 20.24 -2.78
CA TRP A 58 -1.97 19.53 -3.10
C TRP A 58 -0.83 20.48 -3.45
N LEU A 59 -1.07 21.49 -4.28
CA LEU A 59 -0.09 22.52 -4.62
C LEU A 59 0.35 23.32 -3.40
N ASP A 60 -0.59 23.72 -2.55
CA ASP A 60 -0.30 24.43 -1.31
C ASP A 60 0.51 23.57 -0.32
N HIS A 61 0.20 22.28 -0.23
CA HIS A 61 1.01 21.34 0.55
C HIS A 61 2.45 21.27 0.00
N ARG A 62 2.63 21.11 -1.29
CA ARG A 62 3.97 21.05 -1.91
C ARG A 62 4.77 22.33 -1.66
N ARG A 63 4.15 23.49 -1.81
CA ARG A 63 4.81 24.77 -1.54
C ARG A 63 5.26 24.88 -0.09
N ARG A 64 4.38 24.57 0.86
CA ARG A 64 4.71 24.62 2.30
C ARG A 64 5.76 23.60 2.70
N SER A 65 5.75 22.43 2.10
CA SER A 65 6.63 21.31 2.46
C SER A 65 7.99 21.36 1.76
N ALA A 66 8.15 22.16 0.70
CA ALA A 66 9.36 22.17 -0.13
C ALA A 66 10.65 22.49 0.67
N HIS A 67 10.52 23.29 1.73
CA HIS A 67 11.63 23.73 2.56
C HIS A 67 11.60 23.16 3.98
N VAL A 68 10.70 22.21 4.26
CA VAL A 68 10.54 21.62 5.59
C VAL A 68 11.26 20.27 5.66
N ALA A 69 12.34 20.21 6.42
CA ALA A 69 12.97 18.95 6.75
C ALA A 69 12.10 18.13 7.71
N ARG A 70 12.08 16.81 7.54
CA ARG A 70 11.46 15.90 8.50
C ARG A 70 12.17 16.06 9.86
N ARG A 71 11.40 16.06 10.96
CA ARG A 71 11.97 16.17 12.32
C ARG A 71 12.93 15.03 12.58
N ALA A 72 14.14 15.37 13.00
CA ALA A 72 15.14 14.40 13.45
C ALA A 72 14.79 13.84 14.82
N ASP A 73 15.27 12.63 15.10
CA ASP A 73 15.15 11.95 16.39
C ASP A 73 16.18 10.82 16.52
N SER A 74 16.16 10.09 17.63
CA SER A 74 16.84 8.81 17.76
C SER A 74 16.11 7.71 16.96
N ILE A 75 16.75 6.57 16.78
CA ILE A 75 16.09 5.37 16.20
C ILE A 75 14.88 4.98 17.05
N GLU A 76 15.04 5.00 18.38
CA GLU A 76 13.99 4.67 19.35
C GLU A 76 12.80 5.63 19.24
N GLY A 77 13.07 6.93 19.17
CA GLY A 77 12.02 7.94 19.04
C GLY A 77 11.25 7.83 17.72
N LEU A 78 11.95 7.54 16.61
CA LEU A 78 11.30 7.29 15.32
C LEU A 78 10.49 5.98 15.32
N ALA A 79 11.01 4.92 15.95
CA ALA A 79 10.33 3.64 16.08
C ALA A 79 9.06 3.78 16.93
N GLU A 80 9.13 4.50 18.07
CA GLU A 80 7.96 4.73 18.92
C GLU A 80 6.87 5.53 18.21
N ARG A 81 7.22 6.57 17.47
CA ARG A 81 6.24 7.28 16.63
C ARG A 81 5.64 6.39 15.56
N ARG A 82 6.42 5.44 15.02
CA ARG A 82 5.92 4.47 14.05
C ARG A 82 4.97 3.47 14.69
N ARG A 83 5.20 3.10 15.95
CA ARG A 83 4.38 2.14 16.70
C ARG A 83 2.93 2.58 16.82
N THR A 84 2.66 3.89 16.94
CA THR A 84 1.28 4.39 16.99
C THR A 84 0.47 4.03 15.74
N MET A 85 1.12 3.92 14.59
CA MET A 85 0.48 3.57 13.32
C MET A 85 0.56 2.06 13.00
N ASN A 86 1.50 1.36 13.61
CA ASN A 86 1.74 -0.07 13.38
C ASN A 86 1.92 -0.80 14.73
N PRO A 87 0.87 -0.86 15.56
CA PRO A 87 0.96 -1.36 16.93
C PRO A 87 1.27 -2.87 17.01
N ARG A 88 1.04 -3.62 15.94
CA ARG A 88 1.25 -5.06 15.87
C ARG A 88 2.71 -5.45 15.57
N LEU A 89 3.52 -4.51 15.05
CA LEU A 89 4.93 -4.80 14.78
C LEU A 89 5.74 -4.79 16.07
N SER A 90 6.66 -5.75 16.19
CA SER A 90 7.62 -5.78 17.30
C SER A 90 8.53 -4.56 17.30
N VAL A 91 9.08 -4.22 18.47
CA VAL A 91 10.03 -3.10 18.60
C VAL A 91 11.24 -3.29 17.68
N ASP A 92 11.72 -4.51 17.50
CA ASP A 92 12.87 -4.82 16.66
C ASP A 92 12.53 -4.58 15.18
N TRP A 93 11.35 -4.98 14.73
CA TRP A 93 10.87 -4.65 13.37
C TRP A 93 10.72 -3.16 13.16
N LEU A 94 10.18 -2.42 14.15
CA LEU A 94 10.04 -0.97 14.05
C LEU A 94 11.41 -0.29 13.95
N LYS A 95 12.41 -0.71 14.76
CA LYS A 95 13.79 -0.21 14.69
C LYS A 95 14.45 -0.56 13.35
N TYR A 96 14.26 -1.77 12.85
CA TYR A 96 14.74 -2.17 11.52
C TYR A 96 14.17 -1.28 10.42
N LEU A 97 12.86 -1.03 10.43
CA LEU A 97 12.21 -0.13 9.46
C LEU A 97 12.80 1.30 9.52
N VAL A 98 13.12 1.81 10.72
CA VAL A 98 13.81 3.10 10.86
C VAL A 98 15.21 3.03 10.25
N THR A 99 15.97 1.99 10.57
CA THR A 99 17.35 1.86 10.08
C THR A 99 17.44 1.85 8.56
N VAL A 100 16.51 1.16 7.89
CA VAL A 100 16.49 1.10 6.41
C VAL A 100 15.78 2.30 5.76
N GLY A 101 14.77 2.84 6.42
CA GLY A 101 13.90 3.91 5.88
C GLY A 101 14.32 5.33 6.26
N ALA A 102 15.24 5.50 7.20
CA ALA A 102 15.75 6.79 7.63
C ALA A 102 17.22 6.99 7.21
N ARG A 103 17.71 8.20 7.35
CA ARG A 103 19.11 8.57 7.22
C ARG A 103 19.57 9.24 8.51
N HIS A 104 20.84 9.12 8.83
CA HIS A 104 21.47 9.84 9.94
C HIS A 104 22.08 11.12 9.43
N ASP A 105 21.57 12.26 9.91
CA ASP A 105 22.10 13.59 9.65
C ASP A 105 22.85 14.10 10.90
N LYS A 106 23.42 15.33 10.87
CA LYS A 106 24.18 15.89 11.98
C LYS A 106 23.41 16.01 13.29
N ASP A 107 22.08 16.14 13.20
CA ASP A 107 21.15 16.37 14.31
C ASP A 107 20.30 15.16 14.67
N GLY A 108 20.60 13.97 14.07
CA GLY A 108 19.92 12.71 14.36
C GLY A 108 19.33 12.04 13.14
N TRP A 109 18.52 11.01 13.38
CA TRP A 109 17.86 10.22 12.35
C TRP A 109 16.58 10.89 11.84
N ARG A 110 16.34 10.85 10.54
CA ARG A 110 15.09 11.32 9.93
C ARG A 110 14.67 10.44 8.76
N TRP A 111 13.36 10.31 8.57
CA TRP A 111 12.82 9.55 7.45
C TRP A 111 13.28 10.11 6.10
N LYS A 112 13.66 9.22 5.18
CA LYS A 112 14.03 9.56 3.79
C LYS A 112 12.84 10.02 2.94
N ILE A 113 11.61 9.76 3.41
CA ILE A 113 10.40 10.14 2.69
C ILE A 113 10.40 11.64 2.40
N ASP A 114 10.24 12.01 1.14
CA ASP A 114 10.11 13.39 0.71
C ASP A 114 8.97 14.08 1.48
N PRO A 115 9.24 15.20 2.20
CA PRO A 115 8.21 15.91 2.95
C PRO A 115 7.12 16.49 2.05
N THR A 116 7.38 16.67 0.75
CA THR A 116 6.37 17.13 -0.21
C THR A 116 5.40 16.02 -0.63
N LEU A 117 5.71 14.77 -0.30
CA LEU A 117 4.85 13.64 -0.62
C LEU A 117 3.58 13.69 0.22
N ARG A 118 2.44 13.85 -0.43
CA ARG A 118 1.12 13.73 0.15
C ARG A 118 0.37 12.61 -0.54
N PHE A 119 -0.20 11.73 0.26
CA PHE A 119 -1.20 10.79 -0.24
C PHE A 119 -2.45 11.59 -0.57
N GLY A 120 -2.66 11.87 -1.82
CA GLY A 120 -3.77 12.68 -2.26
C GLY A 120 -4.37 12.17 -3.55
N PRO A 121 -5.52 12.71 -3.87
CA PRO A 121 -6.43 12.18 -4.87
C PRO A 121 -6.06 12.50 -6.31
N SER A 122 -5.09 13.36 -6.54
CA SER A 122 -4.68 13.76 -7.89
C SER A 122 -3.76 12.73 -8.53
N GLY A 123 -4.30 11.58 -8.89
CA GLY A 123 -3.51 10.58 -9.59
C GLY A 123 -4.29 9.34 -9.94
N ALA A 124 -3.62 8.41 -10.57
CA ALA A 124 -4.14 7.13 -11.03
C ALA A 124 -4.66 6.20 -9.89
N TRP A 125 -4.59 6.64 -8.66
CA TRP A 125 -5.03 5.95 -7.44
C TRP A 125 -6.50 6.17 -7.08
N ARG A 126 -7.25 6.81 -7.96
CA ARG A 126 -8.68 6.96 -7.73
C ARG A 126 -9.32 5.58 -7.67
N PRO A 127 -9.96 5.27 -6.60
CA PRO A 127 -10.55 3.95 -6.38
C PRO A 127 -11.63 3.59 -7.37
N GLN A 128 -12.42 4.55 -7.81
CA GLN A 128 -13.40 4.35 -8.88
C GLN A 128 -12.74 3.85 -10.17
N TRP A 129 -11.44 4.12 -10.35
CA TRP A 129 -10.65 3.61 -11.46
C TRP A 129 -9.86 2.35 -11.09
N ALA A 130 -9.37 2.25 -9.85
CA ALA A 130 -8.55 1.13 -9.40
C ALA A 130 -9.34 -0.19 -9.39
N ILE A 131 -10.59 -0.18 -8.94
CA ILE A 131 -11.42 -1.38 -8.86
C ILE A 131 -11.75 -1.95 -10.26
N PRO A 132 -12.30 -1.18 -11.22
CA PRO A 132 -12.54 -1.71 -12.57
C PRO A 132 -11.27 -2.18 -13.27
N ARG A 133 -10.15 -1.51 -13.05
CA ARG A 133 -8.86 -1.88 -13.61
C ARG A 133 -8.34 -3.19 -13.03
N LEU A 134 -8.39 -3.34 -11.70
CA LEU A 134 -8.02 -4.59 -11.04
C LEU A 134 -8.82 -5.75 -11.62
N LYS A 135 -10.13 -5.64 -11.70
CA LYS A 135 -11.04 -6.66 -12.27
C LYS A 135 -10.73 -6.95 -13.75
N GLY A 136 -10.21 -5.97 -14.47
CA GLY A 136 -9.87 -6.08 -15.90
C GLY A 136 -8.54 -6.77 -16.19
N LEU A 137 -7.69 -7.03 -15.21
CA LEU A 137 -6.40 -7.70 -15.43
C LEU A 137 -6.59 -9.11 -15.99
N ARG A 138 -5.70 -9.49 -16.93
CA ARG A 138 -5.75 -10.77 -17.67
C ARG A 138 -4.47 -11.59 -17.49
N LEU A 139 -3.91 -11.57 -16.31
CA LEU A 139 -2.69 -12.28 -15.97
C LEU A 139 -2.85 -12.98 -14.60
N PRO A 140 -2.03 -14.00 -14.29
CA PRO A 140 -2.05 -14.63 -12.98
C PRO A 140 -1.97 -13.61 -11.85
N TYR A 141 -2.87 -13.70 -10.91
CA TYR A 141 -2.99 -12.76 -9.79
C TYR A 141 -3.15 -13.50 -8.47
N LEU A 142 -2.34 -13.12 -7.49
CA LEU A 142 -2.45 -13.59 -6.12
C LEU A 142 -2.72 -12.40 -5.20
N GLY A 143 -3.81 -12.46 -4.44
CA GLY A 143 -4.12 -11.54 -3.36
C GLY A 143 -3.97 -12.19 -2.00
N ILE A 144 -3.22 -11.57 -1.10
CA ILE A 144 -3.12 -12.01 0.31
C ILE A 144 -3.48 -10.82 1.19
N ILE A 145 -4.45 -10.99 2.09
CA ILE A 145 -4.84 -9.95 3.06
C ILE A 145 -4.75 -10.45 4.49
N GLY A 146 -4.54 -9.52 5.44
CA GLY A 146 -4.76 -9.77 6.86
C GLY A 146 -6.21 -9.47 7.25
N THR A 147 -6.77 -10.25 8.18
CA THR A 147 -8.16 -10.08 8.62
C THR A 147 -8.33 -9.09 9.78
N VAL A 148 -7.22 -8.69 10.43
CA VAL A 148 -7.26 -7.70 11.50
C VAL A 148 -7.14 -6.30 10.91
N LYS A 149 -8.16 -5.49 11.14
CA LYS A 149 -8.18 -4.10 10.69
C LYS A 149 -7.18 -3.27 11.50
N GLU A 150 -6.29 -2.59 10.80
CA GLU A 150 -5.38 -1.59 11.36
C GLU A 150 -5.68 -0.20 10.80
N GLU A 151 -5.16 0.84 11.44
CA GLU A 151 -5.30 2.22 10.98
C GLU A 151 -4.59 2.44 9.63
N MET A 152 -3.45 1.77 9.43
CA MET A 152 -2.78 1.69 8.14
C MET A 152 -3.33 0.51 7.34
N GLY A 153 -3.57 0.71 6.08
CA GLY A 153 -4.12 -0.30 5.20
C GLY A 153 -5.58 -0.05 4.85
N TRP A 154 -6.07 -0.76 3.88
CA TRP A 154 -7.45 -0.61 3.41
C TRP A 154 -8.46 -1.30 4.34
N GLY A 155 -8.02 -2.30 5.11
CA GLY A 155 -8.88 -3.18 5.90
C GLY A 155 -9.95 -3.87 5.05
N THR A 156 -9.57 -4.24 3.83
CA THR A 156 -10.45 -4.92 2.88
C THR A 156 -10.80 -6.31 3.41
N THR A 157 -12.08 -6.63 3.45
CA THR A 157 -12.52 -7.96 3.88
C THR A 157 -12.57 -8.93 2.68
N PRO A 158 -12.62 -10.26 2.93
CA PRO A 158 -12.78 -11.23 1.85
C PRO A 158 -14.01 -10.96 0.98
N GLU A 159 -15.14 -10.59 1.59
CA GLU A 159 -16.40 -10.33 0.89
C GLU A 159 -16.29 -9.10 -0.02
N GLU A 160 -15.47 -8.12 0.35
CA GLU A 160 -15.19 -6.94 -0.47
C GLU A 160 -14.17 -7.23 -1.56
N ALA A 161 -13.21 -8.11 -1.30
CA ALA A 161 -12.15 -8.45 -2.25
C ALA A 161 -12.68 -9.31 -3.42
N PHE A 162 -13.42 -10.38 -3.13
CA PHE A 162 -13.86 -11.35 -4.14
C PHE A 162 -14.53 -10.74 -5.38
N PRO A 163 -15.48 -9.79 -5.27
CA PRO A 163 -16.16 -9.23 -6.44
C PRO A 163 -15.27 -8.40 -7.36
N ILE A 164 -14.15 -7.91 -6.86
CA ILE A 164 -13.27 -6.98 -7.57
C ILE A 164 -11.96 -7.60 -8.07
N LEU A 165 -11.67 -8.84 -7.66
CA LEU A 165 -10.49 -9.55 -8.12
C LEU A 165 -10.58 -9.93 -9.61
N PRO A 166 -9.43 -10.08 -10.31
CA PRO A 166 -9.38 -10.63 -11.65
C PRO A 166 -9.99 -12.04 -11.73
N THR A 167 -10.55 -12.39 -12.87
CA THR A 167 -11.04 -13.75 -13.10
C THR A 167 -9.90 -14.75 -12.98
N GLY A 168 -10.08 -15.78 -12.16
CA GLY A 168 -9.07 -16.81 -11.90
C GLY A 168 -7.97 -16.39 -10.91
N ALA A 169 -8.15 -15.27 -10.23
CA ALA A 169 -7.23 -14.86 -9.16
C ALA A 169 -7.26 -15.87 -7.99
N GLU A 170 -6.08 -16.14 -7.44
CA GLU A 170 -5.94 -16.80 -6.15
C GLU A 170 -6.04 -15.77 -5.04
N PHE A 171 -6.67 -16.16 -3.92
CA PHE A 171 -6.90 -15.24 -2.81
C PHE A 171 -6.81 -15.94 -1.47
N HIS A 172 -6.06 -15.37 -0.55
CA HIS A 172 -5.89 -15.85 0.82
C HIS A 172 -6.17 -14.74 1.84
N ALA A 173 -6.96 -15.05 2.85
CA ALA A 173 -7.20 -14.19 4.00
C ALA A 173 -6.56 -14.84 5.23
N LEU A 174 -5.53 -14.21 5.77
CA LEU A 174 -4.79 -14.72 6.93
C LEU A 174 -5.47 -14.27 8.23
N ALA A 175 -6.01 -15.24 8.97
CA ALA A 175 -6.66 -15.00 10.24
C ALA A 175 -5.68 -14.40 11.26
N GLU A 176 -6.19 -13.53 12.15
CA GLU A 176 -5.43 -12.87 13.22
C GLU A 176 -4.19 -12.10 12.76
N THR A 177 -4.09 -11.79 11.48
CA THR A 177 -2.96 -11.10 10.85
C THR A 177 -3.38 -9.68 10.47
N GLY A 178 -2.50 -8.71 10.73
CA GLY A 178 -2.72 -7.29 10.40
C GLY A 178 -2.18 -6.93 9.02
N HIS A 179 -1.92 -5.63 8.83
CA HIS A 179 -1.53 -5.06 7.54
C HIS A 179 -0.19 -5.57 6.99
N PHE A 180 0.74 -5.95 7.86
CA PHE A 180 2.07 -6.43 7.44
C PHE A 180 2.12 -7.95 7.36
N VAL A 181 1.27 -8.56 6.54
CA VAL A 181 1.10 -10.01 6.40
C VAL A 181 2.44 -10.76 6.27
N HIS A 182 3.38 -10.23 5.50
CA HIS A 182 4.70 -10.82 5.25
C HIS A 182 5.69 -10.69 6.43
N ILE A 183 5.38 -9.84 7.41
CA ILE A 183 6.15 -9.69 8.65
C ILE A 183 5.54 -10.52 9.77
N GLU A 184 4.20 -10.54 9.85
CA GLU A 184 3.48 -11.26 10.90
C GLU A 184 3.41 -12.77 10.63
N ARG A 185 3.33 -13.18 9.36
CA ARG A 185 3.23 -14.58 8.92
C ARG A 185 4.18 -14.86 7.75
N PRO A 186 5.53 -14.71 7.94
CA PRO A 186 6.50 -14.81 6.86
C PRO A 186 6.51 -16.17 6.16
N ASP A 187 6.43 -17.26 6.91
CA ASP A 187 6.49 -18.61 6.37
C ASP A 187 5.24 -18.92 5.55
N ASP A 188 4.03 -18.64 6.10
CA ASP A 188 2.79 -18.84 5.35
C ASP A 188 2.76 -18.02 4.04
N VAL A 189 3.19 -16.77 4.10
CA VAL A 189 3.23 -15.93 2.90
C VAL A 189 4.25 -16.45 1.90
N ALA A 190 5.42 -16.92 2.36
CA ALA A 190 6.44 -17.50 1.49
C ALA A 190 5.95 -18.77 0.80
N ASP A 191 5.28 -19.66 1.52
CA ASP A 191 4.72 -20.90 0.99
C ASP A 191 3.63 -20.61 -0.06
N ILE A 192 2.65 -19.75 0.28
CA ILE A 192 1.57 -19.36 -0.63
C ILE A 192 2.14 -18.73 -1.93
N VAL A 193 3.11 -17.82 -1.79
CA VAL A 193 3.74 -17.16 -2.94
C VAL A 193 4.55 -18.15 -3.77
N GLY A 194 5.31 -19.05 -3.12
CA GLY A 194 6.08 -20.10 -3.79
C GLY A 194 5.22 -21.02 -4.62
N ASP A 195 4.14 -21.55 -4.03
CA ASP A 195 3.18 -22.41 -4.68
C ASP A 195 2.46 -21.71 -5.86
N PHE A 196 2.07 -20.47 -5.66
CA PHE A 196 1.48 -19.67 -6.74
C PHE A 196 2.44 -19.51 -7.92
N LEU A 197 3.69 -19.15 -7.66
CA LEU A 197 4.69 -18.94 -8.71
C LEU A 197 5.01 -20.21 -9.49
N GLN A 198 5.03 -21.38 -8.83
CA GLN A 198 5.23 -22.66 -9.51
C GLN A 198 4.09 -22.99 -10.48
N ARG A 199 2.86 -22.55 -10.19
CA ARG A 199 1.70 -22.78 -11.08
C ARG A 199 1.55 -21.73 -12.18
N ALA A 200 2.01 -20.50 -11.90
CA ALA A 200 1.78 -19.34 -12.75
C ALA A 200 2.88 -19.10 -13.80
N LEU A 201 4.05 -19.71 -13.65
CA LEU A 201 5.23 -19.53 -14.52
C LEU A 201 5.65 -20.81 -15.18
#